data_9ead23131b3e51b5549ba58d721b8864
#
_entry.id   9ead23131b3e51b5549ba58d721b8864
#
_cell.length_a   1.000
_cell.length_b   1.000
_cell.length_c   1.000
_cell.angle_alpha   90.00
_cell.angle_beta   90.00
_cell.angle_gamma   90.00
#
_symmetry.space_group_name_H-M   'P 1'
#
loop_
_entity.id
_entity.type
_entity.pdbx_description
1 polymer ?
#
loop_
_entity_poly.entity_id
_entity_poly.type
_entity_poly.pdbx_seq_one_letter_code
_entity_poly.pdbx_strand_id
1 'polypeptide(L)'
;MRTWKLQLNAAFGSVVATFGLWLVWGEAPVVALVVVAILLGVLLSWASASLAAVWAWTTALLGVESLALAVVTMIQGKRVDREPTEEEMIAILTAMLFGLFSSIFWLTFSYGIFKKFVRADPTPSSEKGTIGRGGKSA
;
A
#
# COMPACT_ATOMS: atom_id res chain seq x y z
N MET A 1 -23.94 -4.29 7.42
CA MET A 1 -23.64 -3.75 6.07
C MET A 1 -22.26 -3.09 5.95
N ARG A 2 -21.70 -2.51 7.00
CA ARG A 2 -20.37 -1.84 6.96
C ARG A 2 -19.21 -2.81 6.76
N THR A 3 -19.27 -3.99 7.37
CA THR A 3 -18.26 -5.05 7.30
C THR A 3 -18.10 -5.65 5.90
N TRP A 4 -19.18 -5.88 5.19
CA TRP A 4 -19.16 -6.42 3.82
C TRP A 4 -18.41 -5.53 2.84
N LYS A 5 -18.67 -4.22 2.88
CA LYS A 5 -17.98 -3.25 2.01
C LYS A 5 -16.47 -3.22 2.29
N LEU A 6 -16.07 -3.35 3.55
CA LEU A 6 -14.68 -3.37 3.97
C LEU A 6 -13.98 -4.64 3.49
N GLN A 7 -14.62 -5.80 3.65
CA GLN A 7 -14.10 -7.09 3.17
C GLN A 7 -13.95 -7.12 1.66
N LEU A 8 -14.93 -6.59 0.92
CA LEU A 8 -14.90 -6.55 -0.54
C LEU A 8 -13.76 -5.64 -1.04
N ASN A 9 -13.52 -4.50 -0.40
CA ASN A 9 -12.40 -3.62 -0.73
C ASN A 9 -11.05 -4.24 -0.34
N ALA A 10 -10.96 -4.94 0.79
CA ALA A 10 -9.75 -5.65 1.19
C ALA A 10 -9.42 -6.79 0.19
N ALA A 11 -10.43 -7.54 -0.26
CA ALA A 11 -10.27 -8.56 -1.30
C ALA A 11 -9.80 -7.93 -2.62
N PHE A 12 -10.39 -6.82 -3.03
CA PHE A 12 -9.96 -6.12 -4.24
C PHE A 12 -8.53 -5.59 -4.12
N GLY A 13 -8.19 -4.96 -2.99
CA GLY A 13 -6.84 -4.49 -2.71
C GLY A 13 -5.79 -5.61 -2.71
N SER A 14 -6.13 -6.79 -2.17
CA SER A 14 -5.23 -7.95 -2.18
C SER A 14 -4.99 -8.50 -3.59
N VAL A 15 -6.03 -8.52 -4.45
CA VAL A 15 -5.87 -8.93 -5.85
C VAL A 15 -4.97 -7.96 -6.61
N VAL A 16 -5.17 -6.65 -6.41
CA VAL A 16 -4.35 -5.62 -7.07
C VAL A 16 -2.88 -5.74 -6.64
N ALA A 17 -2.60 -5.87 -5.32
CA ALA A 17 -1.25 -6.08 -4.81
C ALA A 17 -0.64 -7.39 -5.32
N THR A 18 -1.39 -8.48 -5.33
CA THR A 18 -0.89 -9.77 -5.85
C THR A 18 -0.57 -9.70 -7.35
N PHE A 19 -1.35 -8.93 -8.11
CA PHE A 19 -1.08 -8.71 -9.53
C PHE A 19 0.21 -7.91 -9.72
N GLY A 20 0.46 -6.89 -8.89
CA GLY A 20 1.73 -6.16 -8.87
C GLY A 20 2.91 -7.09 -8.57
N LEU A 21 2.77 -7.96 -7.58
CA LEU A 21 3.78 -8.95 -7.24
C LEU A 21 4.07 -9.92 -8.40
N TRP A 22 3.02 -10.36 -9.10
CA TRP A 22 3.18 -11.21 -10.29
C TRP A 22 3.96 -10.51 -11.41
N LEU A 23 3.72 -9.22 -11.63
CA LEU A 23 4.47 -8.42 -12.61
C LEU A 23 5.97 -8.33 -12.25
N VAL A 24 6.31 -8.26 -10.96
CA VAL A 24 7.70 -8.20 -10.49
C VAL A 24 8.43 -9.53 -10.66
N TRP A 25 7.76 -10.64 -10.35
CA TRP A 25 8.39 -11.96 -10.31
C TRP A 25 8.23 -12.77 -11.59
N GLY A 26 7.28 -12.42 -12.46
CA GLY A 26 7.06 -12.99 -13.79
C GLY A 26 6.64 -14.47 -13.85
N GLU A 27 7.34 -15.34 -13.14
CA GLU A 27 7.18 -16.79 -13.20
C GLU A 27 6.64 -17.43 -11.91
N ALA A 28 5.95 -16.65 -11.07
CA ALA A 28 5.39 -17.17 -9.83
C ALA A 28 4.26 -18.18 -10.13
N PRO A 29 4.26 -19.36 -9.49
CA PRO A 29 3.20 -20.36 -9.69
C PRO A 29 1.86 -19.81 -9.21
N VAL A 30 0.79 -20.04 -9.97
CA VAL A 30 -0.55 -19.53 -9.69
C VAL A 30 -1.01 -19.87 -8.27
N VAL A 31 -0.66 -21.06 -7.77
CA VAL A 31 -1.01 -21.48 -6.40
C VAL A 31 -0.38 -20.54 -5.36
N ALA A 32 0.88 -20.15 -5.53
CA ALA A 32 1.55 -19.22 -4.62
C ALA A 32 0.87 -17.84 -4.66
N LEU A 33 0.49 -17.35 -5.84
CA LEU A 33 -0.22 -16.07 -5.99
C LEU A 33 -1.59 -16.10 -5.29
N VAL A 34 -2.34 -17.20 -5.41
CA VAL A 34 -3.62 -17.36 -4.72
C VAL A 34 -3.42 -17.35 -3.20
N VAL A 35 -2.42 -18.06 -2.69
CA VAL A 35 -2.09 -18.08 -1.26
C VAL A 35 -1.72 -16.67 -0.78
N VAL A 36 -0.89 -15.95 -1.51
CA VAL A 36 -0.51 -14.57 -1.18
C VAL A 36 -1.72 -13.65 -1.21
N ALA A 37 -2.59 -13.76 -2.22
CA ALA A 37 -3.82 -12.96 -2.28
C ALA A 37 -4.73 -13.18 -1.07
N ILE A 38 -4.90 -14.43 -0.64
CA ILE A 38 -5.70 -14.76 0.55
C ILE A 38 -5.06 -14.18 1.81
N LEU A 39 -3.74 -14.36 1.99
CA LEU A 39 -3.01 -13.83 3.14
C LEU A 39 -3.09 -12.30 3.20
N LEU A 40 -2.87 -11.61 2.09
CA LEU A 40 -3.01 -10.16 1.99
C LEU A 40 -4.44 -9.70 2.26
N GLY A 41 -5.44 -10.40 1.73
CA GLY A 41 -6.85 -10.10 1.99
C GLY A 41 -7.22 -10.20 3.48
N VAL A 42 -6.75 -11.25 4.15
CA VAL A 42 -6.91 -11.44 5.60
C VAL A 42 -6.18 -10.35 6.37
N LEU A 43 -4.92 -10.07 6.02
CA LEU A 43 -4.10 -9.05 6.67
C LEU A 43 -4.75 -7.66 6.52
N LEU A 44 -5.16 -7.28 5.31
CA LEU A 44 -5.82 -6.02 5.04
C LEU A 44 -7.15 -5.89 5.80
N SER A 45 -7.92 -6.98 5.88
CA SER A 45 -9.18 -7.00 6.63
C SER A 45 -8.95 -6.84 8.14
N TRP A 46 -7.89 -7.44 8.67
CA TRP A 46 -7.56 -7.39 10.09
C TRP A 46 -6.88 -6.08 10.50
N ALA A 47 -5.93 -5.61 9.70
CA ALA A 47 -5.16 -4.38 9.98
C ALA A 47 -5.95 -3.09 9.73
N SER A 48 -7.08 -3.16 9.01
CA SER A 48 -7.78 -1.97 8.55
C SER A 48 -9.08 -1.74 9.31
N ALA A 49 -9.11 -0.73 10.16
CA ALA A 49 -10.32 -0.27 10.85
C ALA A 49 -11.28 0.51 9.93
N SER A 50 -10.83 0.94 8.76
CA SER A 50 -11.62 1.76 7.83
C SER A 50 -11.24 1.52 6.36
N LEU A 51 -12.15 1.93 5.47
CA LEU A 51 -11.94 1.84 4.02
C LEU A 51 -10.68 2.61 3.56
N ALA A 52 -10.44 3.77 4.15
CA ALA A 52 -9.27 4.60 3.84
C ALA A 52 -7.96 3.89 4.25
N ALA A 53 -7.96 3.15 5.37
CA ALA A 53 -6.80 2.37 5.80
C ALA A 53 -6.51 1.22 4.83
N VAL A 54 -7.54 0.52 4.31
CA VAL A 54 -7.35 -0.52 3.28
C VAL A 54 -6.61 0.06 2.07
N TRP A 55 -7.09 1.19 1.55
CA TRP A 55 -6.47 1.82 0.40
C TRP A 55 -5.08 2.37 0.68
N ALA A 56 -4.84 2.92 1.88
CA ALA A 56 -3.52 3.37 2.29
C ALA A 56 -2.50 2.22 2.31
N TRP A 57 -2.87 1.07 2.87
CA TRP A 57 -2.01 -0.11 2.89
C TRP A 57 -1.82 -0.70 1.48
N THR A 58 -2.88 -0.79 0.67
CA THR A 58 -2.78 -1.29 -0.71
C THR A 58 -1.83 -0.42 -1.56
N THR A 59 -1.96 0.90 -1.46
CA THR A 59 -1.09 1.83 -2.20
C THR A 59 0.34 1.83 -1.68
N ALA A 60 0.56 1.61 -0.37
CA ALA A 60 1.90 1.41 0.18
C ALA A 60 2.56 0.15 -0.38
N LEU A 61 1.81 -0.97 -0.46
CA LEU A 61 2.30 -2.22 -1.05
C LEU A 61 2.67 -2.02 -2.52
N LEU A 62 1.81 -1.39 -3.32
CA LEU A 62 2.12 -1.07 -4.72
C LEU A 62 3.39 -0.20 -4.86
N GLY A 63 3.61 0.73 -3.94
CA GLY A 63 4.84 1.54 -3.90
C GLY A 63 6.08 0.68 -3.63
N VAL A 64 6.00 -0.24 -2.69
CA VAL A 64 7.10 -1.17 -2.38
C VAL A 64 7.34 -2.15 -3.53
N GLU A 65 6.30 -2.68 -4.15
CA GLU A 65 6.40 -3.56 -5.32
C GLU A 65 7.04 -2.84 -6.52
N SER A 66 6.65 -1.59 -6.78
CA SER A 66 7.25 -0.77 -7.84
C SER A 66 8.73 -0.51 -7.57
N LEU A 67 9.13 -0.30 -6.31
CA LEU A 67 10.53 -0.18 -5.92
C LEU A 67 11.28 -1.51 -6.11
N ALA A 68 10.65 -2.62 -5.69
CA ALA A 68 11.21 -3.97 -5.85
C ALA A 68 11.44 -4.29 -7.34
N LEU A 69 10.51 -3.91 -8.23
CA LEU A 69 10.69 -4.07 -9.67
C LEU A 69 11.95 -3.37 -10.18
N ALA A 70 12.18 -2.11 -9.79
CA ALA A 70 13.37 -1.37 -10.18
C ALA A 70 14.65 -2.06 -9.70
N VAL A 71 14.67 -2.54 -8.44
CA VAL A 71 15.82 -3.24 -7.84
C VAL A 71 16.07 -4.58 -8.51
N VAL A 72 15.02 -5.38 -8.71
CA VAL A 72 15.12 -6.70 -9.37
C VAL A 72 15.63 -6.55 -10.79
N THR A 73 15.11 -5.59 -11.56
CA THR A 73 15.58 -5.31 -12.91
C THR A 73 17.07 -4.93 -12.95
N MET A 74 17.52 -4.12 -11.99
CA MET A 74 18.92 -3.76 -11.86
C MET A 74 19.82 -4.97 -11.56
N ILE A 75 19.39 -5.87 -10.66
CA ILE A 75 20.14 -7.06 -10.30
C ILE A 75 20.18 -8.06 -11.46
N GLN A 76 19.08 -8.25 -12.17
CA GLN A 76 19.01 -9.15 -13.31
C GLN A 76 19.88 -8.66 -14.47
N GLY A 77 19.91 -7.36 -14.73
CA GLY A 77 20.78 -6.76 -15.74
C GLY A 77 22.28 -6.99 -15.48
N LYS A 78 22.69 -7.13 -14.19
CA LYS A 78 24.06 -7.44 -13.81
C LYS A 78 24.45 -8.93 -13.91
N ARG A 79 23.47 -9.84 -14.01
CA ARG A 79 23.71 -11.29 -14.07
C ARG A 79 23.92 -11.81 -15.50
N VAL A 80 23.79 -10.99 -16.50
CA VAL A 80 24.02 -11.37 -17.88
C VAL A 80 25.52 -11.35 -18.13
N ASP A 81 26.12 -12.52 -18.38
CA ASP A 81 27.57 -12.70 -18.64
C ASP A 81 28.05 -12.08 -19.96
N ARG A 82 27.17 -11.45 -20.71
CA ARG A 82 27.46 -10.72 -21.94
C ARG A 82 27.14 -9.24 -21.77
N GLU A 83 27.83 -8.41 -22.52
CA GLU A 83 27.44 -6.99 -22.59
C GLU A 83 26.02 -6.85 -23.16
N PRO A 84 25.11 -6.15 -22.46
CA PRO A 84 23.75 -5.94 -22.92
C PRO A 84 23.76 -5.11 -24.21
N THR A 85 22.87 -5.45 -25.13
CA THR A 85 22.67 -4.64 -26.35
C THR A 85 22.12 -3.26 -25.97
N GLU A 86 22.24 -2.27 -26.87
CA GLU A 86 21.69 -0.93 -26.65
C GLU A 86 20.19 -0.97 -26.34
N GLU A 87 19.43 -1.81 -27.04
CA GLU A 87 17.99 -1.98 -26.82
C GLU A 87 17.69 -2.57 -25.43
N GLU A 88 18.45 -3.57 -25.00
CA GLU A 88 18.31 -4.16 -23.66
C GLU A 88 18.66 -3.11 -22.58
N MET A 89 19.67 -2.31 -22.78
CA MET A 89 20.07 -1.26 -21.83
C MET A 89 18.99 -0.18 -21.73
N ILE A 90 18.42 0.26 -22.83
CA ILE A 90 17.30 1.22 -22.85
C ILE A 90 16.08 0.64 -22.12
N ALA A 91 15.75 -0.63 -22.36
CA ALA A 91 14.64 -1.30 -21.68
C ALA A 91 14.85 -1.38 -20.16
N ILE A 92 16.05 -1.76 -19.72
CA ILE A 92 16.43 -1.81 -18.29
C ILE A 92 16.31 -0.43 -17.65
N LEU A 93 16.90 0.60 -18.27
CA LEU A 93 16.84 1.98 -17.77
C LEU A 93 15.39 2.49 -17.68
N THR A 94 14.59 2.22 -18.70
CA THR A 94 13.18 2.61 -18.72
C THR A 94 12.39 1.93 -17.61
N ALA A 95 12.58 0.63 -17.43
CA ALA A 95 11.92 -0.13 -16.34
C ALA A 95 12.33 0.39 -14.95
N MET A 96 13.63 0.69 -14.75
CA MET A 96 14.13 1.25 -13.51
C MET A 96 13.52 2.62 -13.21
N LEU A 97 13.54 3.52 -14.19
CA LEU A 97 12.97 4.86 -14.04
C LEU A 97 11.48 4.79 -13.76
N PHE A 98 10.75 3.99 -14.52
CA PHE A 98 9.31 3.80 -14.34
C PHE A 98 8.99 3.23 -12.95
N GLY A 99 9.74 2.21 -12.49
CA GLY A 99 9.58 1.64 -11.16
C GLY A 99 9.85 2.65 -10.05
N LEU A 100 10.90 3.46 -10.16
CA LEU A 100 11.22 4.50 -9.18
C LEU A 100 10.15 5.61 -9.13
N PHE A 101 9.75 6.14 -10.28
CA PHE A 101 8.70 7.17 -10.33
C PHE A 101 7.37 6.65 -9.80
N SER A 102 6.98 5.45 -10.20
CA SER A 102 5.77 4.79 -9.72
C SER A 102 5.82 4.58 -8.20
N SER A 103 6.96 4.13 -7.66
CA SER A 103 7.16 3.95 -6.23
C SER A 103 6.97 5.27 -5.46
N ILE A 104 7.63 6.36 -5.89
CA ILE A 104 7.50 7.67 -5.25
C ILE A 104 6.04 8.13 -5.27
N PHE A 105 5.35 7.97 -6.40
CA PHE A 105 3.95 8.33 -6.55
C PHE A 105 3.07 7.58 -5.54
N TRP A 106 3.15 6.24 -5.52
CA TRP A 106 2.31 5.42 -4.67
C TRP A 106 2.60 5.61 -3.18
N LEU A 107 3.87 5.73 -2.79
CA LEU A 107 4.26 5.98 -1.40
C LEU A 107 3.81 7.37 -0.93
N THR A 108 3.94 8.39 -1.77
CA THR A 108 3.47 9.75 -1.46
C THR A 108 1.95 9.78 -1.31
N PHE A 109 1.24 9.08 -2.20
CA PHE A 109 -0.22 8.97 -2.15
C PHE A 109 -0.68 8.24 -0.88
N SER A 110 -0.05 7.11 -0.56
CA SER A 110 -0.27 6.36 0.68
C SER A 110 -0.07 7.24 1.91
N TYR A 111 1.05 7.96 1.99
CA TYR A 111 1.34 8.88 3.08
C TYR A 111 0.27 9.96 3.22
N GLY A 112 -0.21 10.52 2.11
CA GLY A 112 -1.30 11.50 2.10
C GLY A 112 -2.59 10.96 2.72
N ILE A 113 -2.96 9.70 2.40
CA ILE A 113 -4.12 9.03 2.99
C ILE A 113 -3.91 8.82 4.49
N PHE A 114 -2.76 8.27 4.91
CA PHE A 114 -2.45 8.04 6.33
C PHE A 114 -2.50 9.33 7.14
N LYS A 115 -1.89 10.41 6.64
CA LYS A 115 -1.88 11.72 7.31
C LYS A 115 -3.30 12.27 7.50
N LYS A 116 -4.14 12.16 6.48
CA LYS A 116 -5.55 12.57 6.56
C LYS A 116 -6.31 11.73 7.57
N PHE A 117 -6.03 10.43 7.62
CA PHE A 117 -6.69 9.49 8.51
C PHE A 117 -6.34 9.73 9.98
N VAL A 118 -5.05 9.91 10.30
CA VAL A 118 -4.58 10.23 11.66
C VAL A 118 -5.12 11.57 12.17
N ARG A 119 -5.29 12.55 11.27
CA ARG A 119 -5.88 13.86 11.66
C ARG A 119 -7.39 13.84 11.84
N ALA A 120 -8.06 12.86 11.25
CA ALA A 120 -9.51 12.73 11.34
C ALA A 120 -9.97 12.01 12.63
N ASP A 121 -9.05 11.53 13.44
CA ASP A 121 -9.34 11.00 14.78
C ASP A 121 -9.28 12.16 15.78
N PRO A 122 -10.41 12.86 16.03
CA PRO A 122 -10.42 13.90 17.05
C PRO A 122 -10.24 13.17 18.39
N THR A 123 -9.12 13.41 19.04
CA THR A 123 -8.99 13.14 20.48
C THR A 123 -10.30 13.65 21.12
N PRO A 124 -11.01 12.81 21.88
CA PRO A 124 -12.18 13.29 22.60
C PRO A 124 -11.68 14.45 23.46
N SER A 125 -12.04 15.65 23.05
CA SER A 125 -11.80 16.85 23.84
C SER A 125 -12.42 16.53 25.20
N SER A 126 -11.55 16.40 26.19
CA SER A 126 -11.89 16.31 27.59
C SER A 126 -12.91 17.42 27.86
N GLU A 127 -14.15 17.01 27.87
CA GLU A 127 -15.26 17.83 28.38
C GLU A 127 -15.04 17.96 29.90
N LYS A 128 -14.07 18.82 30.22
CA LYS A 128 -13.88 19.28 31.60
C LYS A 128 -15.14 20.02 31.97
N GLY A 129 -15.95 19.28 32.74
CA GLY A 129 -17.14 19.75 33.37
C GLY A 129 -17.01 21.17 33.93
N THR A 130 -17.77 22.05 33.36
CA THR A 130 -18.19 23.25 34.03
C THR A 130 -19.20 22.86 35.09
N ILE A 131 -18.68 22.39 36.22
CA ILE A 131 -19.48 22.24 37.44
C ILE A 131 -19.97 23.65 37.79
N GLY A 132 -21.22 23.87 37.49
CA GLY A 132 -21.97 25.04 37.89
C GLY A 132 -21.83 25.30 39.39
N ARG A 133 -21.08 26.35 39.72
CA ARG A 133 -21.05 26.91 41.08
C ARG A 133 -22.32 27.72 41.25
N GLY A 134 -23.38 27.04 41.64
CA GLY A 134 -24.60 27.67 42.10
C GLY A 134 -24.29 28.53 43.33
N GLY A 135 -24.22 29.84 43.14
CA GLY A 135 -24.21 30.80 44.20
C GLY A 135 -25.58 30.80 44.91
N LYS A 136 -25.59 30.34 46.13
CA LYS A 136 -26.62 30.72 47.11
C LYS A 136 -26.28 32.11 47.61
N SER A 137 -27.17 33.04 47.38
CA SER A 137 -27.29 34.26 48.19
C SER A 137 -28.64 34.24 48.86
N ALA A 138 -28.57 34.33 50.16
CA ALA A 138 -29.67 34.48 51.09
C ALA A 138 -30.41 35.79 50.86
#